data_b39f3299be180a9ecf79405bc87a21df
#
_entry.id   b39f3299be180a9ecf79405bc87a21df
#
_cell.length_a   1.000
_cell.length_b   1.000
_cell.length_c   1.000
_cell.angle_alpha   90.00
_cell.angle_beta   90.00
_cell.angle_gamma   90.00
#
_symmetry.space_group_name_H-M   'P 1'
#
loop_
_entity.id
_entity.type
_entity.pdbx_description
1 polymer ?
#
loop_
_entity_poly.entity_id
_entity_poly.type
_entity_poly.pdbx_seq_one_letter_code
_entity_poly.pdbx_strand_id
1 'polypeptide(L)'
;LRLAPQNEWVVNKPDQLRRVLSTLEGVQASAGVSVSMADLIVLGGAAAVEAAAKAGGHEITVSVSTGRGDATQEQTDVESFAWLEPSNDGFRNFVGKGSSHVAEHILVDRAQLLDLGAPEMTALVGGLRVLGVTNDGHGVFTDRVGTLSNDYFVNLMDQGTAWSTASGAEDVFEGK
;
A
#
# COMPACT_ATOMS: atom_id res chain seq x y z
N LEU A 1 11.33 4.24 6.16
CA LEU A 1 11.09 4.49 4.73
C LEU A 1 12.07 5.48 4.11
N ARG A 2 12.37 6.60 4.78
CA ARG A 2 13.23 7.67 4.25
C ARG A 2 14.71 7.28 4.20
N LEU A 3 15.15 6.41 5.09
CA LEU A 3 16.55 6.06 5.31
C LEU A 3 16.89 4.70 4.67
N ALA A 4 18.18 4.51 4.38
CA ALA A 4 18.67 3.20 3.96
C ALA A 4 18.53 2.16 5.10
N PRO A 5 18.23 0.89 4.77
CA PRO A 5 18.11 0.33 3.42
C PRO A 5 16.69 0.44 2.82
N GLN A 6 15.69 0.82 3.60
CA GLN A 6 14.27 0.76 3.23
C GLN A 6 13.90 1.62 2.02
N ASN A 7 14.57 2.76 1.82
CA ASN A 7 14.31 3.66 0.71
C ASN A 7 14.68 3.07 -0.66
N GLU A 8 15.49 2.01 -0.68
CA GLU A 8 15.93 1.33 -1.90
C GLU A 8 15.23 -0.02 -2.13
N TRP A 9 14.42 -0.49 -1.19
CA TRP A 9 13.71 -1.76 -1.37
C TRP A 9 12.73 -1.69 -2.53
N VAL A 10 12.80 -2.67 -3.43
CA VAL A 10 11.98 -2.74 -4.65
C VAL A 10 10.49 -2.62 -4.33
N VAL A 11 10.02 -3.29 -3.28
CA VAL A 11 8.64 -3.26 -2.82
C VAL A 11 8.15 -1.86 -2.46
N ASN A 12 9.04 -0.94 -2.11
CA ASN A 12 8.73 0.45 -1.79
C ASN A 12 8.69 1.37 -3.02
N LYS A 13 8.96 0.84 -4.22
CA LYS A 13 8.99 1.63 -5.47
C LYS A 13 9.84 2.90 -5.32
N PRO A 14 11.19 2.79 -5.25
CA PRO A 14 12.09 3.88 -4.85
C PRO A 14 11.86 5.21 -5.57
N ASP A 15 11.60 5.17 -6.90
CA ASP A 15 11.33 6.39 -7.67
C ASP A 15 10.05 7.11 -7.25
N GLN A 16 9.01 6.35 -6.96
CA GLN A 16 7.75 6.91 -6.46
C GLN A 16 7.92 7.43 -5.04
N LEU A 17 8.60 6.66 -4.19
CA LEU A 17 8.89 7.04 -2.80
C LEU A 17 9.66 8.36 -2.74
N ARG A 18 10.73 8.51 -3.54
CA ARG A 18 11.51 9.77 -3.60
C ARG A 18 10.63 10.98 -3.96
N ARG A 19 9.73 10.84 -4.95
CA ARG A 19 8.82 11.93 -5.32
C ARG A 19 7.88 12.34 -4.18
N VAL A 20 7.29 11.34 -3.50
CA VAL A 20 6.40 11.59 -2.36
C VAL A 20 7.16 12.26 -1.22
N LEU A 21 8.34 11.74 -0.85
CA LEU A 21 9.16 12.32 0.22
C LEU A 21 9.57 13.76 -0.09
N SER A 22 9.99 14.05 -1.32
CA SER A 22 10.33 15.42 -1.72
C SER A 22 9.14 16.37 -1.62
N THR A 23 7.93 15.91 -1.94
CA THR A 23 6.71 16.71 -1.74
C THR A 23 6.46 16.97 -0.26
N LEU A 24 6.59 15.96 0.59
CA LEU A 24 6.41 16.10 2.04
C LEU A 24 7.48 17.00 2.68
N GLU A 25 8.72 16.98 2.19
CA GLU A 25 9.79 17.91 2.60
C GLU A 25 9.42 19.36 2.29
N GLY A 26 8.82 19.60 1.13
CA GLY A 26 8.27 20.92 0.79
C GLY A 26 7.15 21.37 1.73
N VAL A 27 6.25 20.46 2.09
CA VAL A 27 5.19 20.72 3.07
C VAL A 27 5.80 20.99 4.45
N GLN A 28 6.77 20.19 4.89
CA GLN A 28 7.46 20.38 6.17
C GLN A 28 8.11 21.76 6.27
N ALA A 29 8.80 22.19 5.22
CA ALA A 29 9.46 23.48 5.16
C ALA A 29 8.49 24.67 5.23
N SER A 30 7.27 24.49 4.73
CA SER A 30 6.25 25.54 4.68
C SER A 30 5.24 25.51 5.83
N ALA A 31 5.29 24.50 6.70
CA ALA A 31 4.26 24.26 7.72
C ALA A 31 4.16 25.34 8.82
N GLY A 32 5.19 26.17 9.01
CA GLY A 32 5.24 27.17 10.09
C GLY A 32 5.28 26.62 11.51
N VAL A 33 5.28 25.30 11.66
CA VAL A 33 5.39 24.56 12.92
C VAL A 33 6.40 23.42 12.76
N SER A 34 7.02 23.02 13.87
CA SER A 34 7.91 21.86 13.84
C SER A 34 7.07 20.57 13.78
N VAL A 35 7.26 19.81 12.73
CA VAL A 35 6.61 18.49 12.52
C VAL A 35 7.66 17.52 11.99
N SER A 36 7.67 16.29 12.50
CA SER A 36 8.56 15.25 12.01
C SER A 36 8.14 14.73 10.63
N MET A 37 9.10 14.28 9.83
CA MET A 37 8.79 13.59 8.57
C MET A 37 7.98 12.32 8.82
N ALA A 38 8.25 11.62 9.91
CA ALA A 38 7.50 10.44 10.32
C ALA A 38 6.00 10.73 10.53
N ASP A 39 5.67 11.83 11.20
CA ASP A 39 4.27 12.26 11.35
C ASP A 39 3.67 12.74 10.02
N LEU A 40 4.45 13.46 9.20
CA LEU A 40 3.98 13.89 7.87
C LEU A 40 3.66 12.73 6.94
N ILE A 41 4.42 11.65 6.97
CA ILE A 41 4.12 10.44 6.18
C ILE A 41 2.76 9.86 6.58
N VAL A 42 2.48 9.77 7.88
CA VAL A 42 1.21 9.25 8.37
C VAL A 42 0.05 10.20 8.07
N LEU A 43 0.24 11.49 8.29
CA LEU A 43 -0.76 12.53 7.96
C LEU A 43 -1.07 12.56 6.47
N GLY A 44 -0.04 12.47 5.63
CA GLY A 44 -0.20 12.40 4.17
C GLY A 44 -0.99 11.16 3.73
N GLY A 45 -0.76 10.01 4.36
CA GLY A 45 -1.53 8.80 4.13
C GLY A 45 -3.00 8.96 4.52
N ALA A 46 -3.27 9.52 5.71
CA ALA A 46 -4.63 9.82 6.16
C ALA A 46 -5.36 10.77 5.21
N ALA A 47 -4.72 11.89 4.83
CA ALA A 47 -5.28 12.85 3.89
C ALA A 47 -5.57 12.24 2.51
N ALA A 48 -4.73 11.33 2.04
CA ALA A 48 -4.96 10.61 0.79
C ALA A 48 -6.20 9.70 0.86
N VAL A 49 -6.40 9.00 1.97
CA VAL A 49 -7.59 8.17 2.19
C VAL A 49 -8.84 9.02 2.28
N GLU A 50 -8.81 10.13 3.02
CA GLU A 50 -9.93 11.09 3.10
C GLU A 50 -10.29 11.67 1.73
N ALA A 51 -9.29 12.07 0.95
CA ALA A 51 -9.50 12.60 -0.41
C ALA A 51 -10.11 11.54 -1.33
N ALA A 52 -9.65 10.29 -1.24
CA ALA A 52 -10.18 9.18 -2.02
C ALA A 52 -11.63 8.82 -1.63
N ALA A 53 -11.95 8.86 -0.34
CA ALA A 53 -13.31 8.66 0.15
C ALA A 53 -14.25 9.78 -0.34
N LYS A 54 -13.81 11.03 -0.25
CA LYS A 54 -14.55 12.20 -0.76
C LYS A 54 -14.81 12.09 -2.26
N ALA A 55 -13.82 11.65 -3.04
CA ALA A 55 -13.99 11.36 -4.47
C ALA A 55 -15.05 10.27 -4.72
N GLY A 56 -15.18 9.31 -3.79
CA GLY A 56 -16.22 8.28 -3.78
C GLY A 56 -17.58 8.72 -3.26
N GLY A 57 -17.71 10.00 -2.85
CA GLY A 57 -18.97 10.56 -2.33
C GLY A 57 -19.16 10.37 -0.82
N HIS A 58 -18.11 10.02 -0.08
CA HIS A 58 -18.14 9.80 1.37
C HIS A 58 -17.24 10.78 2.10
N GLU A 59 -17.77 11.42 3.12
CA GLU A 59 -16.96 12.25 4.04
C GLU A 59 -16.56 11.42 5.24
N ILE A 60 -15.27 11.24 5.43
CA ILE A 60 -14.68 10.53 6.56
C ILE A 60 -13.54 11.35 7.16
N THR A 61 -13.25 11.10 8.41
CA THR A 61 -12.06 11.63 9.09
C THR A 61 -11.22 10.47 9.59
N VAL A 62 -9.96 10.42 9.18
CA VAL A 62 -9.01 9.41 9.62
C VAL A 62 -8.25 9.94 10.84
N SER A 63 -8.49 9.34 12.00
CA SER A 63 -7.79 9.71 13.23
C SER A 63 -6.30 9.36 13.14
N VAL A 64 -5.45 10.33 13.45
CA VAL A 64 -3.99 10.15 13.45
C VAL A 64 -3.43 10.57 14.79
N SER A 65 -2.62 9.70 15.41
CA SER A 65 -1.81 10.06 16.56
C SER A 65 -0.47 10.60 16.08
N THR A 66 -0.08 11.77 16.55
CA THR A 66 1.20 12.42 16.30
C THR A 66 2.19 12.18 17.44
N GLY A 67 3.42 12.65 17.29
CA GLY A 67 4.47 12.56 18.32
C GLY A 67 5.62 11.63 17.95
N ARG A 68 5.70 11.19 16.68
CA ARG A 68 6.84 10.44 16.17
C ARG A 68 8.03 11.37 15.99
N GLY A 69 9.23 10.87 16.33
CA GLY A 69 10.49 11.54 16.01
C GLY A 69 11.11 10.97 14.74
N ASP A 70 12.01 11.75 14.14
CA ASP A 70 12.81 11.31 13.02
C ASP A 70 14.15 10.74 13.50
N ALA A 71 14.51 9.55 13.03
CA ALA A 71 15.86 9.02 13.16
C ALA A 71 16.78 9.59 12.09
N THR A 72 18.08 9.57 12.37
CA THR A 72 19.12 9.85 11.38
C THR A 72 19.68 8.55 10.79
N GLN A 73 20.44 8.65 9.70
CA GLN A 73 21.05 7.46 9.09
C GLN A 73 22.06 6.81 10.05
N GLU A 74 22.78 7.59 10.84
CA GLU A 74 23.76 7.11 11.81
C GLU A 74 23.11 6.34 12.96
N GLN A 75 21.83 6.60 13.25
CA GLN A 75 21.04 5.88 14.25
C GLN A 75 20.39 4.60 13.70
N THR A 76 20.57 4.32 12.42
CA THR A 76 19.96 3.17 11.74
C THR A 76 21.01 2.08 11.55
N ASP A 77 20.79 0.92 12.15
CA ASP A 77 21.57 -0.29 11.89
C ASP A 77 21.14 -0.88 10.54
N VAL A 78 21.82 -0.44 9.48
CA VAL A 78 21.50 -0.81 8.09
C VAL A 78 21.66 -2.31 7.86
N GLU A 79 22.66 -2.94 8.45
CA GLU A 79 22.95 -4.35 8.27
C GLU A 79 21.85 -5.22 8.88
N SER A 80 21.47 -4.96 10.12
CA SER A 80 20.35 -5.66 10.77
C SER A 80 19.02 -5.37 10.11
N PHE A 81 18.80 -4.13 9.63
CA PHE A 81 17.55 -3.74 8.95
C PHE A 81 17.38 -4.41 7.59
N ALA A 82 18.46 -4.78 6.91
CA ALA A 82 18.39 -5.45 5.61
C ALA A 82 17.66 -6.80 5.68
N TRP A 83 17.72 -7.49 6.81
CA TRP A 83 16.98 -8.75 7.02
C TRP A 83 15.47 -8.58 7.09
N LEU A 84 14.98 -7.36 7.27
CA LEU A 84 13.55 -7.05 7.31
C LEU A 84 12.97 -6.71 5.92
N GLU A 85 13.77 -6.80 4.85
CA GLU A 85 13.27 -6.57 3.50
C GLU A 85 12.18 -7.59 3.19
N PRO A 86 10.96 -7.13 2.83
CA PRO A 86 9.87 -8.04 2.52
C PRO A 86 10.18 -8.89 1.28
N SER A 87 10.22 -10.20 1.44
CA SER A 87 10.25 -11.14 0.32
C SER A 87 8.89 -11.21 -0.38
N ASN A 88 7.82 -10.96 0.36
CA ASN A 88 6.44 -10.94 -0.13
C ASN A 88 5.63 -9.91 0.63
N ASP A 89 4.63 -9.33 -0.03
CA ASP A 89 3.66 -8.44 0.59
C ASP A 89 2.29 -8.60 -0.08
N GLY A 90 1.40 -9.31 0.60
CA GLY A 90 0.04 -9.54 0.12
C GLY A 90 -0.78 -8.26 -0.05
N PHE A 91 -0.55 -7.22 0.77
CA PHE A 91 -1.25 -5.94 0.63
C PHE A 91 -0.97 -5.28 -0.71
N ARG A 92 0.28 -5.32 -1.17
CA ARG A 92 0.72 -4.74 -2.44
C ARG A 92 0.77 -5.76 -3.58
N ASN A 93 0.30 -6.98 -3.34
CA ASN A 93 0.37 -8.07 -4.31
C ASN A 93 1.81 -8.28 -4.85
N PHE A 94 2.79 -8.18 -3.95
CA PHE A 94 4.20 -8.30 -4.27
C PHE A 94 4.71 -9.69 -3.89
N VAL A 95 5.28 -10.36 -4.85
CA VAL A 95 5.99 -11.64 -4.66
C VAL A 95 7.43 -11.46 -5.13
N GLY A 96 8.36 -11.55 -4.18
CA GLY A 96 9.79 -11.45 -4.46
C GLY A 96 10.32 -12.69 -5.18
N LYS A 97 11.44 -12.53 -5.87
CA LYS A 97 12.08 -13.61 -6.60
C LYS A 97 12.47 -14.77 -5.65
N GLY A 98 12.08 -15.97 -6.02
CA GLY A 98 12.41 -17.18 -5.26
C GLY A 98 11.52 -17.46 -4.05
N SER A 99 10.46 -16.68 -3.87
CA SER A 99 9.45 -16.98 -2.85
C SER A 99 8.61 -18.18 -3.24
N SER A 100 8.42 -19.08 -2.28
CA SER A 100 7.50 -20.24 -2.39
C SER A 100 6.13 -19.97 -1.74
N HIS A 101 5.93 -18.76 -1.21
CA HIS A 101 4.70 -18.43 -0.51
C HIS A 101 3.63 -17.92 -1.47
N VAL A 102 2.42 -18.37 -1.29
CA VAL A 102 1.23 -17.94 -2.02
C VAL A 102 0.68 -16.67 -1.36
N ALA A 103 0.37 -15.65 -2.15
CA ALA A 103 -0.02 -14.32 -1.65
C ALA A 103 -1.22 -14.36 -0.70
N GLU A 104 -2.19 -15.23 -0.96
CA GLU A 104 -3.39 -15.38 -0.11
C GLU A 104 -3.07 -15.92 1.29
N HIS A 105 -2.09 -16.81 1.43
CA HIS A 105 -1.66 -17.28 2.76
C HIS A 105 -1.03 -16.17 3.59
N ILE A 106 -0.27 -15.29 2.93
CA ILE A 106 0.34 -14.12 3.58
C ILE A 106 -0.75 -13.14 4.06
N LEU A 107 -1.84 -12.99 3.31
CA LEU A 107 -2.96 -12.14 3.70
C LEU A 107 -3.67 -12.65 4.96
N VAL A 108 -3.82 -13.97 5.12
CA VAL A 108 -4.39 -14.58 6.35
C VAL A 108 -3.51 -14.26 7.56
N ASP A 109 -2.20 -14.40 7.41
CA ASP A 109 -1.23 -14.09 8.45
C ASP A 109 -1.26 -12.60 8.84
N ARG A 110 -1.35 -11.72 7.84
CA ARG A 110 -1.49 -10.27 8.07
C ARG A 110 -2.81 -9.87 8.71
N ALA A 111 -3.90 -10.52 8.35
CA ALA A 111 -5.19 -10.29 9.00
C ALA A 111 -5.11 -10.60 10.49
N GLN A 112 -4.49 -11.72 10.87
CA GLN A 112 -4.28 -12.09 12.26
C GLN A 112 -3.41 -11.07 13.00
N LEU A 113 -2.32 -10.59 12.41
CA LEU A 113 -1.44 -9.58 13.00
C LEU A 113 -2.14 -8.23 13.23
N LEU A 114 -3.14 -7.90 12.41
CA LEU A 114 -3.91 -6.67 12.49
C LEU A 114 -5.21 -6.82 13.29
N ASP A 115 -5.48 -8.01 13.84
CA ASP A 115 -6.73 -8.35 14.52
C ASP A 115 -7.98 -8.10 13.64
N LEU A 116 -7.85 -8.42 12.34
CA LEU A 116 -8.92 -8.27 11.37
C LEU A 116 -9.59 -9.62 11.08
N GLY A 117 -10.92 -9.61 11.05
CA GLY A 117 -11.71 -10.71 10.52
C GLY A 117 -11.59 -10.80 9.00
N ALA A 118 -12.03 -11.93 8.43
CA ALA A 118 -12.00 -12.14 6.98
C ALA A 118 -12.77 -11.08 6.18
N PRO A 119 -13.97 -10.62 6.58
CA PRO A 119 -14.67 -9.54 5.88
C PRO A 119 -13.90 -8.21 5.92
N GLU A 120 -13.31 -7.88 7.06
CA GLU A 120 -12.53 -6.64 7.23
C GLU A 120 -11.27 -6.65 6.38
N MET A 121 -10.56 -7.78 6.36
CA MET A 121 -9.38 -7.95 5.50
C MET A 121 -9.75 -7.89 4.02
N THR A 122 -10.86 -8.47 3.63
CA THR A 122 -11.40 -8.41 2.27
C THR A 122 -11.69 -6.96 1.86
N ALA A 123 -12.37 -6.20 2.72
CA ALA A 123 -12.65 -4.78 2.49
C ALA A 123 -11.35 -3.95 2.36
N LEU A 124 -10.36 -4.22 3.23
CA LEU A 124 -9.06 -3.54 3.18
C LEU A 124 -8.34 -3.81 1.84
N VAL A 125 -8.27 -5.07 1.40
CA VAL A 125 -7.64 -5.43 0.13
C VAL A 125 -8.35 -4.77 -1.04
N GLY A 126 -9.68 -4.82 -1.10
CA GLY A 126 -10.47 -4.16 -2.15
C GLY A 126 -10.23 -2.66 -2.19
N GLY A 127 -10.20 -2.01 -1.02
CA GLY A 127 -9.85 -0.59 -0.90
C GLY A 127 -8.46 -0.28 -1.42
N LEU A 128 -7.45 -1.07 -1.05
CA LEU A 128 -6.08 -0.90 -1.55
C LEU A 128 -6.01 -1.04 -3.07
N ARG A 129 -6.76 -1.96 -3.68
CA ARG A 129 -6.78 -2.17 -5.14
C ARG A 129 -7.37 -0.97 -5.88
N VAL A 130 -8.50 -0.43 -5.45
CA VAL A 130 -9.08 0.77 -6.09
C VAL A 130 -8.24 2.03 -5.86
N LEU A 131 -7.42 2.07 -4.80
CA LEU A 131 -6.42 3.12 -4.60
C LEU A 131 -5.15 2.93 -5.46
N GLY A 132 -5.03 1.83 -6.20
CA GLY A 132 -3.84 1.51 -6.97
C GLY A 132 -2.65 1.04 -6.14
N VAL A 133 -2.87 0.65 -4.88
CA VAL A 133 -1.83 0.08 -4.01
C VAL A 133 -1.65 -1.38 -4.39
N THR A 134 -0.85 -1.61 -5.41
CA THR A 134 -0.51 -2.93 -5.91
C THR A 134 0.85 -2.89 -6.61
N ASN A 135 1.51 -4.03 -6.70
CA ASN A 135 2.67 -4.19 -7.57
C ASN A 135 2.21 -4.46 -9.00
N ASP A 136 2.91 -3.93 -9.99
CA ASP A 136 2.70 -4.16 -11.42
C ASP A 136 1.28 -3.89 -11.96
N GLY A 137 0.41 -3.24 -11.18
CA GLY A 137 -0.94 -2.86 -11.59
C GLY A 137 -1.96 -4.01 -11.59
N HIS A 138 -1.58 -5.21 -11.15
CA HIS A 138 -2.51 -6.35 -11.08
C HIS A 138 -3.60 -6.16 -10.04
N GLY A 139 -4.81 -6.62 -10.36
CA GLY A 139 -5.96 -6.59 -9.46
C GLY A 139 -6.62 -5.22 -9.28
N VAL A 140 -6.23 -4.22 -10.05
CA VAL A 140 -6.91 -2.91 -10.10
C VAL A 140 -8.12 -3.05 -11.02
N PHE A 141 -9.29 -3.31 -10.44
CA PHE A 141 -10.53 -3.51 -11.18
C PHE A 141 -11.40 -2.25 -11.14
N THR A 142 -10.83 -1.12 -11.55
CA THR A 142 -11.53 0.17 -11.66
C THR A 142 -10.84 1.04 -12.69
N ASP A 143 -11.58 1.87 -13.39
CA ASP A 143 -11.10 2.95 -14.24
C ASP A 143 -10.97 4.30 -13.47
N ARG A 144 -11.39 4.31 -12.19
CA ARG A 144 -11.36 5.47 -11.28
C ARG A 144 -10.33 5.28 -10.17
N VAL A 145 -9.09 4.93 -10.54
CA VAL A 145 -8.01 4.72 -9.57
C VAL A 145 -7.84 5.95 -8.67
N GLY A 146 -7.68 5.71 -7.37
CA GLY A 146 -7.60 6.77 -6.36
C GLY A 146 -8.95 7.18 -5.78
N THR A 147 -10.06 6.54 -6.19
CA THR A 147 -11.39 6.73 -5.63
C THR A 147 -11.78 5.53 -4.80
N LEU A 148 -12.15 5.70 -3.53
CA LEU A 148 -12.71 4.61 -2.73
C LEU A 148 -14.12 4.28 -3.20
N SER A 149 -14.25 3.13 -3.83
CA SER A 149 -15.50 2.64 -4.41
C SER A 149 -15.61 1.12 -4.26
N ASN A 150 -16.76 0.56 -4.60
CA ASN A 150 -16.98 -0.88 -4.66
C ASN A 150 -16.57 -1.51 -6.00
N ASP A 151 -15.95 -0.76 -6.89
CA ASP A 151 -15.63 -1.21 -8.24
C ASP A 151 -14.84 -2.52 -8.26
N TYR A 152 -13.87 -2.68 -7.36
CA TYR A 152 -13.10 -3.91 -7.23
C TYR A 152 -13.99 -5.15 -7.09
N PHE A 153 -14.97 -5.09 -6.18
CA PHE A 153 -15.84 -6.22 -5.90
C PHE A 153 -16.89 -6.41 -7.01
N VAL A 154 -17.42 -5.31 -7.53
CA VAL A 154 -18.40 -5.37 -8.64
C VAL A 154 -17.78 -6.04 -9.85
N ASN A 155 -16.58 -5.64 -10.24
CA ASN A 155 -15.91 -6.19 -11.43
C ASN A 155 -15.35 -7.60 -11.19
N LEU A 156 -14.83 -7.89 -9.98
CA LEU A 156 -14.37 -9.25 -9.64
C LEU A 156 -15.51 -10.26 -9.65
N MET A 157 -16.71 -9.87 -9.23
CA MET A 157 -17.89 -10.74 -9.10
C MET A 157 -18.80 -10.69 -10.33
N ASP A 158 -18.40 -9.99 -11.39
CA ASP A 158 -19.18 -9.93 -12.63
C ASP A 158 -19.28 -11.31 -13.27
N GLN A 159 -20.53 -11.81 -13.37
CA GLN A 159 -20.82 -13.13 -13.94
C GLN A 159 -20.64 -13.18 -15.47
N GLY A 160 -20.49 -12.02 -16.11
CA GLY A 160 -20.17 -11.91 -17.54
C GLY A 160 -18.69 -12.16 -17.83
N THR A 161 -17.83 -12.12 -16.81
CA THR A 161 -16.39 -12.29 -16.95
C THR A 161 -15.97 -13.73 -16.67
N ALA A 162 -15.37 -14.37 -17.66
CA ALA A 162 -14.72 -15.68 -17.48
C ALA A 162 -13.24 -15.51 -17.13
N TRP A 163 -12.85 -16.00 -15.99
CA TRP A 163 -11.45 -15.93 -15.52
C TRP A 163 -10.66 -17.14 -16.00
N SER A 164 -9.46 -16.90 -16.55
CA SER A 164 -8.52 -17.94 -16.96
C SER A 164 -7.09 -17.55 -16.57
N THR A 165 -6.23 -18.54 -16.35
CA THR A 165 -4.81 -18.30 -16.07
C THR A 165 -4.15 -17.60 -17.27
N ALA A 166 -3.41 -16.54 -17.01
CA ALA A 166 -2.66 -15.83 -18.02
C ALA A 166 -1.55 -16.71 -18.61
N SER A 167 -1.27 -16.54 -19.89
CA SER A 167 -0.23 -17.34 -20.58
C SER A 167 1.14 -17.10 -19.94
N GLY A 168 1.77 -18.17 -19.47
CA GLY A 168 3.12 -18.13 -18.89
C GLY A 168 3.19 -17.72 -17.42
N ALA A 169 2.06 -17.60 -16.73
CA ALA A 169 1.99 -17.34 -15.28
C ALA A 169 1.08 -18.35 -14.60
N GLU A 170 1.48 -18.82 -13.41
CA GLU A 170 0.66 -19.77 -12.63
C GLU A 170 -0.34 -19.07 -11.70
N ASP A 171 -0.03 -17.81 -11.33
CA ASP A 171 -0.70 -17.02 -10.29
C ASP A 171 -1.32 -15.71 -10.80
N VAL A 172 -1.30 -15.49 -12.11
CA VAL A 172 -1.94 -14.34 -12.75
C VAL A 172 -3.15 -14.80 -13.57
N PHE A 173 -4.29 -14.15 -13.37
CA PHE A 173 -5.54 -14.46 -14.06
C PHE A 173 -5.99 -13.29 -14.93
N GLU A 174 -6.56 -13.62 -16.09
CA GLU A 174 -7.15 -12.68 -17.03
C GLU A 174 -8.66 -12.91 -17.13
N GLY A 175 -9.44 -11.83 -17.08
CA GLY A 175 -10.87 -11.85 -17.34
C GLY A 175 -11.16 -11.66 -18.84
N LYS A 176 -12.11 -12.43 -19.38
CA LYS A 176 -12.59 -12.36 -20.77
C LYS A 176 -14.10 -12.29 -20.82
#